data_77f16e17560ad770619dacc9adf80851
#
_entry.id   77f16e17560ad770619dacc9adf80851
#
_cell.length_a   1.000
_cell.length_b   1.000
_cell.length_c   1.000
_cell.angle_alpha   90.00
_cell.angle_beta   90.00
_cell.angle_gamma   90.00
#
_symmetry.space_group_name_H-M   'P 1'
#
loop_
_entity.id
_entity.type
_entity.pdbx_description
1 polymer ?
#
loop_
_entity_poly.entity_id
_entity_poly.type
_entity_poly.pdbx_seq_one_letter_code
_entity_poly.pdbx_strand_id
1 'polypeptide(L)'
;MKWLLILVILFGAVDVATSARHRKHSTKQPTPTPTPTAAPKSKKASPTPSPTPRSKSKRKKASPTPSPEESPSETETPSPTPAESPEAGRGKKGWPNASLSPDAIEGYETNPPKVRQILDAGLALTKQNLTYTYGSADPANGGMDCSGFIYYVLKQNGFPDVPRDSSGQYVWVRKAKNLYAVLSRKEDSFEFDDLKPGDLLFWRGTYNIDRDPPITHTMIYLGREKRTNKRVMVGSSDGRTYDGKQRWGVSVFDFKMPAPPKSGDAKISPVFVGYGRIPGLPAQ
;
A
#
# COMPACT_ATOMS: atom_id res chain seq x y z
N MET A 1 -10.62 -58.69 -36.03
CA MET A 1 -9.14 -58.71 -36.27
C MET A 1 -8.47 -57.76 -35.29
N LYS A 2 -7.73 -58.35 -34.34
CA LYS A 2 -7.05 -57.67 -33.23
C LYS A 2 -5.66 -57.23 -33.69
N TRP A 3 -5.31 -55.96 -33.56
CA TRP A 3 -3.93 -55.53 -33.70
C TRP A 3 -3.45 -55.03 -32.34
N LEU A 4 -2.51 -55.81 -31.78
CA LEU A 4 -1.81 -55.55 -30.55
C LEU A 4 -0.55 -54.74 -30.91
N LEU A 5 -0.41 -53.48 -30.44
CA LEU A 5 0.80 -52.69 -30.57
C LEU A 5 1.58 -52.81 -29.23
N ILE A 6 2.70 -53.49 -29.30
CA ILE A 6 3.68 -53.65 -28.21
C ILE A 6 4.59 -52.43 -28.24
N LEU A 7 4.57 -51.65 -27.17
CA LEU A 7 5.51 -50.54 -26.93
C LEU A 7 6.74 -51.06 -26.18
N VAL A 8 7.89 -51.10 -26.85
CA VAL A 8 9.18 -51.46 -26.25
C VAL A 8 9.77 -50.19 -25.61
N ILE A 9 9.93 -50.24 -24.28
CA ILE A 9 10.62 -49.18 -23.52
C ILE A 9 12.10 -49.59 -23.41
N LEU A 10 12.98 -48.84 -24.08
CA LEU A 10 14.43 -48.89 -23.95
C LEU A 10 14.87 -48.07 -22.74
N PHE A 11 15.36 -48.75 -21.71
CA PHE A 11 16.09 -48.10 -20.61
C PHE A 11 17.52 -47.80 -21.06
N GLY A 12 17.85 -46.53 -21.23
CA GLY A 12 19.22 -46.06 -21.38
C GLY A 12 19.82 -45.78 -19.99
N ALA A 13 20.79 -46.56 -19.59
CA ALA A 13 21.63 -46.28 -18.43
C ALA A 13 22.59 -45.12 -18.74
N VAL A 14 22.58 -44.11 -17.88
CA VAL A 14 23.56 -43.00 -17.94
C VAL A 14 24.55 -43.20 -16.81
N ASP A 15 25.81 -43.50 -17.17
CA ASP A 15 26.94 -43.59 -16.27
C ASP A 15 27.29 -42.20 -15.69
N VAL A 16 27.26 -42.13 -14.35
CA VAL A 16 27.73 -40.95 -13.60
C VAL A 16 29.23 -41.14 -13.33
N ALA A 17 30.06 -40.44 -14.12
CA ALA A 17 31.49 -40.34 -13.83
C ALA A 17 31.75 -39.38 -12.69
N THR A 18 32.17 -39.89 -11.55
CA THR A 18 32.60 -39.17 -10.36
C THR A 18 34.00 -38.60 -10.59
N SER A 19 34.11 -37.28 -10.85
CA SER A 19 35.40 -36.57 -10.88
C SER A 19 35.66 -35.91 -9.53
N ALA A 20 36.49 -36.59 -8.71
CA ALA A 20 37.01 -36.04 -7.45
C ALA A 20 38.10 -35.00 -7.75
N ARG A 21 37.85 -33.71 -7.60
CA ARG A 21 38.86 -32.66 -7.55
C ARG A 21 39.23 -32.35 -6.10
N HIS A 22 40.43 -32.75 -5.73
CA HIS A 22 41.14 -32.31 -4.54
C HIS A 22 41.23 -30.78 -4.49
N ARG A 23 40.60 -30.14 -3.52
CA ARG A 23 40.82 -28.75 -3.13
C ARG A 23 41.68 -28.73 -1.86
N LYS A 24 42.89 -28.21 -2.00
CA LYS A 24 43.83 -27.92 -0.90
C LYS A 24 43.19 -26.95 0.09
N HIS A 25 43.13 -27.34 1.34
CA HIS A 25 42.83 -26.47 2.47
C HIS A 25 43.97 -25.46 2.65
N SER A 26 43.66 -24.19 2.49
CA SER A 26 44.53 -23.09 2.96
C SER A 26 43.88 -22.55 4.23
N THR A 27 44.45 -22.89 5.37
CA THR A 27 44.19 -22.35 6.70
C THR A 27 44.68 -20.90 6.74
N LYS A 28 43.75 -19.94 6.75
CA LYS A 28 44.05 -18.55 7.15
C LYS A 28 43.66 -18.36 8.60
N GLN A 29 44.68 -18.01 9.37
CA GLN A 29 44.73 -17.66 10.76
C GLN A 29 43.81 -16.43 11.05
N PRO A 30 43.06 -16.39 12.18
CA PRO A 30 42.22 -15.23 12.50
C PRO A 30 43.07 -14.07 13.02
N THR A 31 42.81 -12.88 12.49
CA THR A 31 43.35 -11.60 12.91
C THR A 31 42.73 -11.19 14.26
N PRO A 32 43.52 -10.66 15.22
CA PRO A 32 43.00 -10.31 16.56
C PRO A 32 42.14 -9.04 16.51
N THR A 33 41.06 -9.10 17.24
CA THR A 33 40.12 -8.00 17.55
C THR A 33 40.83 -6.90 18.33
N PRO A 34 40.68 -5.60 17.99
CA PRO A 34 41.18 -4.54 18.86
C PRO A 34 40.26 -4.31 20.06
N THR A 35 40.89 -4.29 21.23
CA THR A 35 40.33 -3.94 22.53
C THR A 35 39.82 -2.48 22.56
N PRO A 36 38.68 -2.18 23.16
CA PRO A 36 38.22 -0.80 23.28
C PRO A 36 39.01 -0.07 24.36
N THR A 37 39.68 1.01 24.01
CA THR A 37 40.37 1.93 24.88
C THR A 37 39.35 2.80 25.63
N ALA A 38 39.56 2.90 26.94
CA ALA A 38 38.75 3.62 27.90
C ALA A 38 38.67 5.13 27.64
N ALA A 39 37.51 5.69 27.94
CA ALA A 39 37.18 7.11 27.94
C ALA A 39 37.94 7.92 29.01
N PRO A 40 38.28 9.19 28.78
CA PRO A 40 38.63 10.10 29.88
C PRO A 40 37.39 10.83 30.40
N LYS A 41 37.27 10.82 31.71
CA LYS A 41 36.34 11.63 32.53
C LYS A 41 36.79 13.11 32.51
N SER A 42 35.86 14.04 32.28
CA SER A 42 35.95 15.43 32.77
C SER A 42 34.55 15.91 33.15
N LYS A 43 34.27 16.05 34.36
CA LYS A 43 34.12 17.14 35.34
C LYS A 43 33.15 18.25 34.87
N LYS A 44 31.95 18.23 35.49
CA LYS A 44 31.33 19.20 36.38
C LYS A 44 31.27 20.67 35.94
N ALA A 45 30.07 21.17 35.72
CA ALA A 45 29.57 22.39 36.36
C ALA A 45 28.07 22.59 36.01
N SER A 46 27.26 22.61 37.03
CA SER A 46 25.95 23.28 37.11
C SER A 46 26.20 24.78 37.35
N PRO A 47 25.33 25.70 36.92
CA PRO A 47 24.45 26.29 37.91
C PRO A 47 23.02 26.60 37.41
N THR A 48 22.08 26.38 38.28
CA THR A 48 20.78 27.03 38.37
C THR A 48 20.94 28.54 38.58
N PRO A 49 20.05 29.39 38.03
CA PRO A 49 19.21 30.16 38.92
C PRO A 49 17.75 30.32 38.51
N SER A 50 16.85 30.19 39.41
CA SER A 50 15.59 30.91 39.57
C SER A 50 15.90 32.34 40.08
N PRO A 51 15.07 33.40 39.91
CA PRO A 51 13.70 33.44 40.38
C PRO A 51 12.72 34.32 39.55
N THR A 52 11.45 34.09 39.80
CA THR A 52 10.27 34.90 39.56
C THR A 52 10.42 36.40 39.99
N PRO A 53 9.65 37.31 39.37
CA PRO A 53 8.73 38.02 40.24
C PRO A 53 7.27 38.11 39.74
N ARG A 54 6.44 37.92 40.70
CA ARG A 54 5.02 38.15 40.84
C ARG A 54 4.66 39.61 40.63
N SER A 55 3.64 39.93 39.82
CA SER A 55 2.94 41.20 39.87
C SER A 55 1.47 40.97 40.08
N LYS A 56 0.96 41.62 41.09
CA LYS A 56 -0.39 41.59 41.63
C LYS A 56 -1.29 42.61 40.95
N SER A 57 -2.61 42.36 41.10
CA SER A 57 -3.71 43.34 41.13
C SER A 57 -4.48 43.47 39.79
N LYS A 58 -5.82 43.47 39.72
CA LYS A 58 -6.87 43.92 40.64
C LYS A 58 -8.20 43.27 40.31
N ARG A 59 -8.93 42.96 41.35
CA ARG A 59 -10.32 42.55 41.43
C ARG A 59 -11.28 43.67 41.06
N LYS A 60 -12.30 43.45 40.21
CA LYS A 60 -13.58 44.17 40.23
C LYS A 60 -14.70 43.23 39.82
N LYS A 61 -15.58 43.17 40.61
CA LYS A 61 -16.84 42.77 41.14
C LYS A 61 -18.03 42.93 40.18
N ALA A 62 -18.92 41.96 40.30
CA ALA A 62 -20.37 41.98 40.13
C ALA A 62 -20.96 41.36 38.87
N SER A 63 -21.68 40.30 39.17
CA SER A 63 -22.76 39.62 38.43
C SER A 63 -23.94 40.56 38.10
N PRO A 64 -24.83 40.22 37.14
CA PRO A 64 -25.85 39.23 37.36
C PRO A 64 -26.13 38.32 36.15
N THR A 65 -26.66 37.14 36.45
CA THR A 65 -27.36 36.21 35.57
C THR A 65 -28.60 36.85 34.93
N PRO A 66 -28.90 36.51 33.66
CA PRO A 66 -30.09 35.76 33.39
C PRO A 66 -29.88 34.54 32.47
N SER A 67 -30.73 33.58 32.71
CA SER A 67 -31.03 32.31 32.04
C SER A 67 -31.80 32.54 30.73
N PRO A 68 -32.18 31.49 30.01
CA PRO A 68 -31.48 30.82 28.91
C PRO A 68 -32.20 31.09 27.59
N GLU A 69 -31.44 31.22 26.50
CA GLU A 69 -32.04 31.11 25.15
C GLU A 69 -30.97 30.67 24.12
N GLU A 70 -31.38 29.67 23.41
CA GLU A 70 -30.94 29.26 22.05
C GLU A 70 -29.50 28.90 21.81
N SER A 71 -29.33 27.63 21.51
CA SER A 71 -28.20 27.01 20.83
C SER A 71 -27.88 27.73 19.52
N PRO A 72 -26.67 28.23 19.31
CA PRO A 72 -26.21 28.57 17.96
C PRO A 72 -25.72 27.30 17.28
N SER A 73 -26.33 27.05 16.15
CA SER A 73 -25.85 26.21 15.06
C SER A 73 -24.34 26.18 14.98
N GLU A 74 -23.78 24.99 14.99
CA GLU A 74 -22.37 24.75 14.68
C GLU A 74 -22.06 25.37 13.31
N THR A 75 -21.27 26.41 13.31
CA THR A 75 -20.67 26.96 12.09
C THR A 75 -19.66 25.93 11.60
N GLU A 76 -20.07 25.16 10.61
CA GLU A 76 -19.14 24.32 9.84
C GLU A 76 -18.05 25.22 9.30
N THR A 77 -16.83 25.04 9.82
CA THR A 77 -15.63 25.59 9.23
C THR A 77 -15.53 25.03 7.81
N PRO A 78 -15.49 25.87 6.76
CA PRO A 78 -15.38 25.37 5.39
C PRO A 78 -14.10 24.58 5.28
N SER A 79 -14.24 23.29 4.99
CA SER A 79 -13.15 22.42 4.56
C SER A 79 -12.43 23.08 3.39
N PRO A 80 -11.10 23.14 3.36
CA PRO A 80 -10.40 23.78 2.26
C PRO A 80 -10.85 23.13 0.95
N THR A 81 -11.36 23.95 0.05
CA THR A 81 -11.71 23.56 -1.32
C THR A 81 -10.53 22.80 -1.92
N PRO A 82 -10.69 21.53 -2.35
CA PRO A 82 -9.61 20.81 -2.99
C PRO A 82 -9.19 21.58 -4.24
N ALA A 83 -7.88 21.83 -4.37
CA ALA A 83 -7.32 22.32 -5.62
C ALA A 83 -7.83 21.42 -6.75
N GLU A 84 -8.40 22.02 -7.76
CA GLU A 84 -8.96 21.38 -8.94
C GLU A 84 -7.97 20.34 -9.47
N SER A 85 -8.33 19.05 -9.30
CA SER A 85 -7.61 17.96 -9.94
C SER A 85 -7.76 18.17 -11.45
N PRO A 86 -6.69 18.07 -12.25
CA PRO A 86 -6.80 18.23 -13.70
C PRO A 86 -7.89 17.29 -14.17
N GLU A 87 -8.83 17.81 -14.97
CA GLU A 87 -10.00 17.10 -15.48
C GLU A 87 -9.63 15.69 -15.93
N ALA A 88 -9.95 14.71 -15.09
CA ALA A 88 -9.87 13.31 -15.47
C ALA A 88 -10.85 13.12 -16.61
N GLY A 89 -10.31 12.98 -17.81
CA GLY A 89 -10.94 13.03 -19.10
C GLY A 89 -12.38 12.52 -19.15
N ARG A 90 -13.32 13.43 -19.10
CA ARG A 90 -14.65 13.22 -19.65
C ARG A 90 -14.49 12.88 -21.13
N GLY A 91 -14.67 11.60 -21.47
CA GLY A 91 -14.76 11.18 -22.86
C GLY A 91 -13.81 10.09 -23.34
N LYS A 92 -12.83 9.61 -22.58
CA LYS A 92 -12.07 8.43 -22.98
C LYS A 92 -12.88 7.18 -22.61
N LYS A 93 -13.55 6.57 -23.61
CA LYS A 93 -14.10 5.20 -23.49
C LYS A 93 -12.92 4.26 -23.21
N GLY A 94 -12.65 3.99 -21.92
CA GLY A 94 -11.75 2.91 -21.51
C GLY A 94 -12.37 1.55 -21.88
N TRP A 95 -11.53 0.52 -21.84
CA TRP A 95 -12.01 -0.85 -21.89
C TRP A 95 -12.90 -1.12 -20.67
N PRO A 96 -13.88 -2.04 -20.77
CA PRO A 96 -14.67 -2.47 -19.62
C PRO A 96 -13.78 -2.85 -18.44
N ASN A 97 -14.27 -2.65 -17.23
CA ASN A 97 -13.57 -3.03 -16.02
C ASN A 97 -13.20 -4.51 -16.07
N ALA A 98 -11.99 -4.84 -15.68
CA ALA A 98 -11.54 -6.22 -15.57
C ALA A 98 -11.86 -6.76 -14.18
N SER A 99 -12.30 -8.01 -14.14
CA SER A 99 -12.52 -8.77 -12.92
C SER A 99 -11.75 -10.09 -13.00
N LEU A 100 -11.42 -10.65 -11.85
CA LEU A 100 -10.92 -12.02 -11.71
C LEU A 100 -11.86 -12.82 -10.83
N SER A 101 -11.96 -14.11 -11.12
CA SER A 101 -12.53 -15.06 -10.17
C SER A 101 -11.48 -15.38 -9.09
N PRO A 102 -11.87 -15.56 -7.81
CA PRO A 102 -10.95 -15.91 -6.73
C PRO A 102 -10.07 -17.13 -7.05
N ASP A 103 -10.62 -18.14 -7.71
CA ASP A 103 -9.90 -19.35 -8.13
C ASP A 103 -8.81 -19.10 -9.18
N ALA A 104 -8.83 -17.96 -9.87
CA ALA A 104 -7.76 -17.55 -10.77
C ALA A 104 -6.52 -16.99 -10.04
N ILE A 105 -6.62 -16.75 -8.73
CA ILE A 105 -5.52 -16.26 -7.89
C ILE A 105 -4.78 -17.44 -7.27
N GLU A 106 -3.46 -17.44 -7.37
CA GLU A 106 -2.61 -18.49 -6.78
C GLU A 106 -2.74 -18.47 -5.25
N GLY A 107 -2.94 -19.65 -4.66
CA GLY A 107 -3.03 -19.82 -3.21
C GLY A 107 -4.20 -19.06 -2.55
N TYR A 108 -5.25 -18.67 -3.30
CA TYR A 108 -6.36 -17.91 -2.74
C TYR A 108 -6.98 -18.55 -1.49
N GLU A 109 -7.24 -19.86 -1.54
CA GLU A 109 -7.89 -20.60 -0.45
C GLU A 109 -7.04 -20.71 0.83
N THR A 110 -5.73 -20.54 0.71
CA THR A 110 -4.81 -20.58 1.85
C THR A 110 -4.80 -19.28 2.67
N ASN A 111 -5.37 -18.21 2.12
CA ASN A 111 -5.47 -16.95 2.84
C ASN A 111 -6.44 -17.04 4.04
N PRO A 112 -6.18 -16.33 5.14
CA PRO A 112 -7.10 -16.24 6.25
C PRO A 112 -8.52 -15.81 5.80
N PRO A 113 -9.60 -16.32 6.44
CA PRO A 113 -10.98 -16.01 6.01
C PRO A 113 -11.27 -14.52 5.91
N LYS A 114 -10.71 -13.70 6.82
CA LYS A 114 -10.88 -12.26 6.80
C LYS A 114 -10.22 -11.57 5.61
N VAL A 115 -9.06 -12.06 5.19
CA VAL A 115 -8.38 -11.61 3.97
C VAL A 115 -9.24 -11.94 2.75
N ARG A 116 -9.72 -13.20 2.64
CA ARG A 116 -10.60 -13.60 1.53
C ARG A 116 -11.85 -12.73 1.44
N GLN A 117 -12.51 -12.42 2.57
CA GLN A 117 -13.66 -11.51 2.59
C GLN A 117 -13.35 -10.13 2.00
N ILE A 118 -12.18 -9.57 2.31
CA ILE A 118 -11.74 -8.28 1.76
C ILE A 118 -11.49 -8.38 0.24
N LEU A 119 -10.80 -9.44 -0.19
CA LEU A 119 -10.53 -9.67 -1.61
C LEU A 119 -11.82 -9.86 -2.40
N ASP A 120 -12.76 -10.67 -1.88
CA ASP A 120 -14.07 -10.91 -2.50
C ASP A 120 -14.89 -9.62 -2.62
N ALA A 121 -14.92 -8.82 -1.56
CA ALA A 121 -15.61 -7.53 -1.59
C ALA A 121 -15.00 -6.61 -2.66
N GLY A 122 -13.68 -6.56 -2.76
CA GLY A 122 -12.99 -5.78 -3.78
C GLY A 122 -13.29 -6.29 -5.20
N LEU A 123 -13.24 -7.61 -5.42
CA LEU A 123 -13.54 -8.22 -6.71
C LEU A 123 -15.01 -8.08 -7.11
N ALA A 124 -15.95 -8.10 -6.15
CA ALA A 124 -17.37 -7.88 -6.42
C ALA A 124 -17.64 -6.48 -6.99
N LEU A 125 -16.94 -5.46 -6.51
CA LEU A 125 -17.06 -4.08 -7.00
C LEU A 125 -16.59 -3.95 -8.46
N THR A 126 -15.61 -4.75 -8.91
CA THR A 126 -15.13 -4.70 -10.30
C THR A 126 -16.18 -5.11 -11.33
N LYS A 127 -17.25 -5.80 -10.91
CA LYS A 127 -18.34 -6.25 -11.75
C LYS A 127 -19.45 -5.19 -11.92
N GLN A 128 -19.35 -4.06 -11.21
CA GLN A 128 -20.40 -3.04 -11.19
C GLN A 128 -20.19 -1.90 -12.20
N ASN A 129 -19.16 -1.98 -13.05
CA ASN A 129 -18.82 -0.94 -14.04
C ASN A 129 -18.63 0.47 -13.45
N LEU A 130 -18.09 0.53 -12.23
CA LEU A 130 -17.85 1.79 -11.52
C LEU A 130 -16.69 2.55 -12.17
N THR A 131 -16.91 3.86 -12.40
CA THR A 131 -15.88 4.73 -12.97
C THR A 131 -14.88 5.21 -11.90
N TYR A 132 -13.80 5.90 -12.33
CA TYR A 132 -12.99 6.68 -11.40
C TYR A 132 -13.69 8.01 -11.13
N THR A 133 -14.05 8.25 -9.87
CA THR A 133 -14.71 9.49 -9.44
C THR A 133 -13.95 10.04 -8.24
N TYR A 134 -13.20 11.14 -8.48
CA TYR A 134 -12.40 11.79 -7.44
C TYR A 134 -13.30 12.24 -6.28
N GLY A 135 -12.84 12.00 -5.03
CA GLY A 135 -13.59 12.35 -3.82
C GLY A 135 -14.69 11.35 -3.44
N SER A 136 -15.07 10.42 -4.31
CA SER A 136 -16.12 9.44 -4.01
C SER A 136 -15.59 8.19 -3.30
N ALA A 137 -16.34 7.75 -2.28
CA ALA A 137 -16.18 6.47 -1.58
C ALA A 137 -17.45 5.62 -1.59
N ASP A 138 -18.46 6.04 -2.33
CA ASP A 138 -19.74 5.33 -2.40
C ASP A 138 -19.98 4.83 -3.83
N PRO A 139 -20.13 3.50 -4.05
CA PRO A 139 -20.45 2.97 -5.36
C PRO A 139 -21.79 3.47 -5.92
N ALA A 140 -22.72 3.89 -5.07
CA ALA A 140 -23.98 4.49 -5.51
C ALA A 140 -23.80 5.78 -6.34
N ASN A 141 -22.64 6.45 -6.21
CA ASN A 141 -22.28 7.59 -7.03
C ASN A 141 -21.80 7.20 -8.46
N GLY A 142 -21.86 5.93 -8.85
CA GLY A 142 -21.41 5.43 -10.14
C GLY A 142 -19.89 5.32 -10.28
N GLY A 143 -19.10 5.63 -9.23
CA GLY A 143 -17.65 5.55 -9.25
C GLY A 143 -17.02 5.86 -7.90
N MET A 144 -15.73 5.57 -7.79
CA MET A 144 -14.94 5.76 -6.57
C MET A 144 -13.54 6.24 -6.90
N ASP A 145 -12.87 6.97 -5.99
CA ASP A 145 -11.43 7.17 -6.09
C ASP A 145 -10.63 6.01 -5.47
N CYS A 146 -9.31 6.05 -5.57
CA CYS A 146 -8.45 4.96 -5.11
C CYS A 146 -8.59 4.70 -3.61
N SER A 147 -8.53 5.73 -2.78
CA SER A 147 -8.66 5.61 -1.32
C SER A 147 -10.10 5.39 -0.88
N GLY A 148 -11.07 5.91 -1.63
CA GLY A 148 -12.49 5.66 -1.42
C GLY A 148 -12.88 4.20 -1.61
N PHE A 149 -12.31 3.55 -2.61
CA PHE A 149 -12.45 2.10 -2.80
C PHE A 149 -11.94 1.33 -1.56
N ILE A 150 -10.71 1.63 -1.09
CA ILE A 150 -10.15 1.02 0.12
C ILE A 150 -11.05 1.28 1.33
N TYR A 151 -11.44 2.55 1.52
CA TYR A 151 -12.30 2.95 2.62
C TYR A 151 -13.61 2.17 2.63
N TYR A 152 -14.30 2.08 1.49
CA TYR A 152 -15.56 1.35 1.37
C TYR A 152 -15.39 -0.13 1.68
N VAL A 153 -14.44 -0.81 1.01
CA VAL A 153 -14.19 -2.23 1.20
C VAL A 153 -13.88 -2.54 2.66
N LEU A 154 -12.99 -1.77 3.30
CA LEU A 154 -12.59 -2.04 4.67
C LEU A 154 -13.68 -1.70 5.69
N LYS A 155 -14.42 -0.61 5.51
CA LYS A 155 -15.58 -0.28 6.37
C LYS A 155 -16.62 -1.40 6.37
N GLN A 156 -16.99 -1.90 5.20
CA GLN A 156 -17.95 -3.00 5.06
C GLN A 156 -17.43 -4.31 5.65
N ASN A 157 -16.13 -4.43 5.82
CA ASN A 157 -15.48 -5.61 6.41
C ASN A 157 -15.03 -5.41 7.86
N GLY A 158 -15.59 -4.44 8.59
CA GLY A 158 -15.40 -4.29 10.04
C GLY A 158 -14.09 -3.60 10.45
N PHE A 159 -13.55 -2.72 9.62
CA PHE A 159 -12.42 -1.84 9.96
C PHE A 159 -12.92 -0.40 10.12
N PRO A 160 -13.49 -0.04 11.28
CA PRO A 160 -14.12 1.28 11.48
C PRO A 160 -13.12 2.44 11.44
N ASP A 161 -11.85 2.18 11.75
CA ASP A 161 -10.81 3.22 11.89
C ASP A 161 -10.01 3.45 10.60
N VAL A 162 -10.42 2.85 9.47
CA VAL A 162 -9.73 3.06 8.19
C VAL A 162 -9.88 4.52 7.76
N PRO A 163 -8.76 5.24 7.49
CA PRO A 163 -8.83 6.62 7.02
C PRO A 163 -9.41 6.74 5.61
N ARG A 164 -10.04 7.89 5.33
CA ARG A 164 -10.68 8.15 4.03
C ARG A 164 -9.68 8.34 2.90
N ASP A 165 -8.56 8.96 3.15
CA ASP A 165 -7.57 9.33 2.12
C ASP A 165 -6.33 8.45 2.12
N SER A 166 -5.61 8.43 0.99
CA SER A 166 -4.46 7.54 0.80
C SER A 166 -3.27 7.86 1.72
N SER A 167 -3.08 9.14 2.08
CA SER A 167 -2.04 9.55 3.03
C SER A 167 -2.36 9.08 4.44
N GLY A 168 -3.61 9.25 4.86
CA GLY A 168 -4.11 8.72 6.13
C GLY A 168 -3.98 7.19 6.21
N GLN A 169 -4.35 6.46 5.15
CA GLN A 169 -4.21 5.00 5.08
C GLN A 169 -2.75 4.55 5.21
N TYR A 170 -1.82 5.24 4.56
CA TYR A 170 -0.39 5.00 4.72
C TYR A 170 0.08 5.24 6.16
N VAL A 171 -0.32 6.37 6.77
CA VAL A 171 0.02 6.70 8.15
C VAL A 171 -0.57 5.68 9.13
N TRP A 172 -1.80 5.23 8.89
CA TRP A 172 -2.48 4.21 9.69
C TRP A 172 -1.70 2.90 9.74
N VAL A 173 -1.30 2.39 8.57
CA VAL A 173 -0.47 1.19 8.45
C VAL A 173 0.91 1.39 9.09
N ARG A 174 1.55 2.55 8.85
CA ARG A 174 2.86 2.89 9.43
C ARG A 174 2.84 2.98 10.95
N LYS A 175 1.80 3.59 11.54
CA LYS A 175 1.63 3.68 13.00
C LYS A 175 1.47 2.30 13.65
N ALA A 176 0.84 1.37 12.96
CA ALA A 176 0.72 -0.02 13.39
C ALA A 176 2.02 -0.84 13.23
N LYS A 177 3.11 -0.23 12.71
CA LYS A 177 4.39 -0.89 12.39
C LYS A 177 4.27 -2.01 11.34
N ASN A 178 3.28 -1.91 10.48
CA ASN A 178 2.94 -2.90 9.45
C ASN A 178 3.41 -2.48 8.05
N LEU A 179 4.19 -1.41 7.92
CA LEU A 179 4.65 -0.86 6.65
C LEU A 179 6.00 -1.47 6.25
N TYR A 180 6.08 -1.94 5.03
CA TYR A 180 7.27 -2.44 4.34
C TYR A 180 7.65 -1.44 3.24
N ALA A 181 8.72 -0.69 3.45
CA ALA A 181 9.22 0.24 2.44
C ALA A 181 9.90 -0.52 1.30
N VAL A 182 9.68 -0.08 0.06
CA VAL A 182 10.31 -0.63 -1.13
C VAL A 182 11.12 0.48 -1.80
N LEU A 183 12.43 0.29 -1.89
CA LEU A 183 13.38 1.23 -2.50
C LEU A 183 13.75 0.81 -3.91
N SER A 184 13.67 -0.48 -4.20
CA SER A 184 13.93 -1.04 -5.53
C SER A 184 12.91 -0.55 -6.56
N ARG A 185 13.35 -0.44 -7.80
CA ARG A 185 12.48 -0.23 -8.96
C ARG A 185 12.24 -1.51 -9.76
N LYS A 186 12.75 -2.65 -9.27
CA LYS A 186 12.62 -3.96 -9.92
C LYS A 186 11.47 -4.74 -9.30
N GLU A 187 10.65 -5.38 -10.14
CA GLU A 187 9.52 -6.20 -9.69
C GLU A 187 9.96 -7.52 -9.04
N ASP A 188 11.18 -7.98 -9.30
CA ASP A 188 11.78 -9.20 -8.77
C ASP A 188 12.66 -8.95 -7.53
N SER A 189 12.58 -7.77 -6.92
CA SER A 189 13.31 -7.45 -5.69
C SER A 189 12.84 -8.31 -4.51
N PHE A 190 13.79 -8.75 -3.66
CA PHE A 190 13.51 -9.44 -2.40
C PHE A 190 12.61 -8.63 -1.44
N GLU A 191 12.56 -7.30 -1.62
CA GLU A 191 11.66 -6.43 -0.84
C GLU A 191 10.18 -6.79 -0.99
N PHE A 192 9.82 -7.62 -1.96
CA PHE A 192 8.47 -8.13 -2.18
C PHE A 192 8.24 -9.55 -1.63
N ASP A 193 9.20 -10.16 -0.95
CA ASP A 193 9.08 -11.54 -0.46
C ASP A 193 7.99 -11.65 0.64
N ASP A 194 7.81 -10.59 1.41
CA ASP A 194 6.79 -10.49 2.45
C ASP A 194 5.43 -9.93 1.98
N LEU A 195 5.30 -9.58 0.69
CA LEU A 195 4.04 -9.07 0.13
C LEU A 195 2.97 -10.17 0.08
N LYS A 196 1.86 -9.96 0.80
CA LYS A 196 0.77 -10.93 0.94
C LYS A 196 -0.55 -10.40 0.37
N PRO A 197 -1.43 -11.28 -0.14
CA PRO A 197 -2.79 -10.88 -0.53
C PRO A 197 -3.50 -10.13 0.59
N GLY A 198 -4.17 -9.01 0.25
CA GLY A 198 -4.79 -8.12 1.21
C GLY A 198 -3.93 -6.96 1.68
N ASP A 199 -2.61 -6.95 1.40
CA ASP A 199 -1.76 -5.80 1.71
C ASP A 199 -2.18 -4.57 0.89
N LEU A 200 -2.12 -3.40 1.50
CA LEU A 200 -2.31 -2.12 0.83
C LEU A 200 -1.02 -1.70 0.14
N LEU A 201 -1.14 -1.29 -1.11
CA LEU A 201 -0.05 -0.80 -1.94
C LEU A 201 -0.08 0.72 -2.00
N PHE A 202 1.08 1.41 -1.93
CA PHE A 202 1.14 2.86 -1.86
C PHE A 202 2.07 3.47 -2.89
N TRP A 203 1.61 4.55 -3.52
CA TRP A 203 2.39 5.38 -4.46
C TRP A 203 2.33 6.84 -4.07
N ARG A 204 3.40 7.56 -4.39
CA ARG A 204 3.45 9.02 -4.40
C ARG A 204 3.63 9.55 -5.82
N GLY A 205 3.36 10.84 -6.04
CA GLY A 205 3.67 11.51 -7.29
C GLY A 205 2.81 11.08 -8.49
N THR A 206 1.62 10.48 -8.27
CA THR A 206 0.67 10.21 -9.35
C THR A 206 -0.07 11.49 -9.78
N TYR A 207 -0.11 12.49 -8.91
CA TYR A 207 -0.51 13.88 -9.16
C TYR A 207 0.23 14.80 -8.18
N ASN A 208 0.25 16.11 -8.47
CA ASN A 208 0.89 17.09 -7.61
C ASN A 208 0.02 17.37 -6.40
N ILE A 209 0.60 17.28 -5.21
CA ILE A 209 -0.06 17.66 -3.96
C ILE A 209 0.99 18.13 -2.95
N ASP A 210 0.63 19.16 -2.18
CA ASP A 210 1.42 19.66 -1.06
C ASP A 210 0.85 19.14 0.25
N ARG A 211 1.33 17.96 0.67
CA ARG A 211 1.02 17.33 1.96
C ARG A 211 2.13 16.37 2.38
N ASP A 212 2.21 16.08 3.67
CA ASP A 212 3.15 15.09 4.23
C ASP A 212 2.37 14.01 5.02
N PRO A 213 2.56 12.70 4.71
CA PRO A 213 3.33 12.17 3.58
C PRO A 213 2.61 12.38 2.24
N PRO A 214 3.35 12.56 1.13
CA PRO A 214 2.79 12.90 -0.18
C PRO A 214 2.25 11.67 -0.93
N ILE A 215 1.51 10.80 -0.25
CA ILE A 215 0.93 9.60 -0.84
C ILE A 215 -0.31 9.97 -1.63
N THR A 216 -0.32 9.62 -2.90
CA THR A 216 -1.35 10.03 -3.86
C THR A 216 -2.18 8.88 -4.41
N HIS A 217 -1.78 7.63 -4.18
CA HIS A 217 -2.51 6.48 -4.71
C HIS A 217 -2.35 5.24 -3.82
N THR A 218 -3.38 4.38 -3.81
CA THR A 218 -3.42 3.15 -3.03
C THR A 218 -4.28 2.09 -3.73
N MET A 219 -3.93 0.80 -3.52
CA MET A 219 -4.67 -0.36 -4.03
C MET A 219 -4.54 -1.54 -3.06
N ILE A 220 -5.33 -2.60 -3.25
CA ILE A 220 -5.20 -3.89 -2.54
C ILE A 220 -4.45 -4.87 -3.42
N TYR A 221 -3.43 -5.51 -2.88
CA TYR A 221 -2.74 -6.61 -3.55
C TYR A 221 -3.61 -7.88 -3.52
N LEU A 222 -3.81 -8.50 -4.67
CA LEU A 222 -4.60 -9.74 -4.80
C LEU A 222 -3.76 -11.02 -4.69
N GLY A 223 -2.49 -10.96 -5.07
CA GLY A 223 -1.64 -12.13 -5.25
C GLY A 223 -1.09 -12.26 -6.67
N ARG A 224 -0.79 -13.48 -7.09
CA ARG A 224 -0.42 -13.80 -8.48
C ARG A 224 -1.60 -14.43 -9.23
N GLU A 225 -1.78 -14.02 -10.46
CA GLU A 225 -2.72 -14.66 -11.36
C GLU A 225 -2.14 -15.98 -11.87
N LYS A 226 -2.85 -17.11 -11.70
CA LYS A 226 -2.38 -18.44 -12.09
C LYS A 226 -2.01 -18.55 -13.57
N ARG A 227 -2.80 -17.92 -14.44
CA ARG A 227 -2.62 -17.97 -15.89
C ARG A 227 -1.31 -17.33 -16.36
N THR A 228 -0.92 -16.20 -15.75
CA THR A 228 0.19 -15.37 -16.23
C THR A 228 1.37 -15.37 -15.28
N ASN A 229 1.19 -15.84 -14.06
CA ASN A 229 2.12 -15.71 -12.91
C ASN A 229 2.49 -14.25 -12.59
N LYS A 230 1.72 -13.27 -13.07
CA LYS A 230 1.94 -11.86 -12.77
C LYS A 230 1.28 -11.47 -11.47
N ARG A 231 1.90 -10.55 -10.75
CA ARG A 231 1.26 -9.91 -9.61
C ARG A 231 0.09 -9.05 -10.08
N VAL A 232 -1.03 -9.15 -9.39
CA VAL A 232 -2.26 -8.40 -9.68
C VAL A 232 -2.78 -7.69 -8.44
N MET A 233 -3.49 -6.61 -8.66
CA MET A 233 -4.07 -5.77 -7.62
C MET A 233 -5.46 -5.33 -8.01
N VAL A 234 -6.28 -4.92 -7.03
CA VAL A 234 -7.62 -4.39 -7.24
C VAL A 234 -7.75 -3.01 -6.60
N GLY A 235 -8.51 -2.15 -7.24
CA GLY A 235 -8.75 -0.80 -6.74
C GLY A 235 -9.43 0.07 -7.79
N SER A 236 -9.46 1.38 -7.55
CA SER A 236 -9.96 2.35 -8.52
C SER A 236 -8.80 3.20 -9.06
N SER A 237 -8.73 3.34 -10.38
CA SER A 237 -7.68 4.10 -11.07
C SER A 237 -8.16 4.70 -12.37
N ASP A 238 -7.47 5.74 -12.82
CA ASP A 238 -7.76 6.50 -14.02
C ASP A 238 -6.83 6.16 -15.21
N GLY A 239 -6.41 4.90 -15.32
CA GLY A 239 -5.70 4.49 -16.55
C GLY A 239 -4.55 3.51 -16.38
N ARG A 240 -4.58 2.65 -15.38
CA ARG A 240 -3.65 1.52 -15.28
C ARG A 240 -4.03 0.40 -16.25
N THR A 241 -3.12 -0.54 -16.46
CA THR A 241 -3.34 -1.67 -17.39
C THR A 241 -3.67 -2.95 -16.66
N TYR A 242 -4.45 -3.79 -17.33
CA TYR A 242 -4.58 -5.21 -17.01
C TYR A 242 -4.56 -6.00 -18.31
N ASP A 243 -3.70 -7.01 -18.38
CA ASP A 243 -3.49 -7.87 -19.55
C ASP A 243 -3.26 -7.05 -20.83
N GLY A 244 -2.37 -6.05 -20.76
CA GLY A 244 -1.99 -5.17 -21.86
C GLY A 244 -3.05 -4.13 -22.28
N LYS A 245 -4.24 -4.15 -21.68
CA LYS A 245 -5.33 -3.21 -22.00
C LYS A 245 -5.48 -2.17 -20.89
N GLN A 246 -5.63 -0.91 -21.25
CA GLN A 246 -5.89 0.17 -20.31
C GLN A 246 -7.29 0.03 -19.71
N ARG A 247 -7.40 0.21 -18.39
CA ARG A 247 -8.65 0.13 -17.62
C ARG A 247 -8.90 1.43 -16.88
N TRP A 248 -10.15 1.75 -16.62
CA TRP A 248 -10.59 2.95 -15.93
C TRP A 248 -11.60 2.58 -14.85
N GLY A 249 -11.52 3.26 -13.70
CA GLY A 249 -12.43 3.00 -12.60
C GLY A 249 -12.03 1.81 -11.74
N VAL A 250 -13.03 1.14 -11.15
CA VAL A 250 -12.82 0.00 -10.26
C VAL A 250 -12.56 -1.26 -11.07
N SER A 251 -11.34 -1.79 -11.00
CA SER A 251 -10.89 -2.88 -11.86
C SER A 251 -9.77 -3.68 -11.20
N VAL A 252 -9.50 -4.86 -11.77
CA VAL A 252 -8.22 -5.55 -11.57
C VAL A 252 -7.17 -4.91 -12.47
N PHE A 253 -5.94 -4.81 -11.97
CA PHE A 253 -4.81 -4.23 -12.69
C PHE A 253 -3.55 -5.08 -12.52
N ASP A 254 -2.68 -5.06 -13.52
CA ASP A 254 -1.32 -5.58 -13.38
C ASP A 254 -0.58 -4.74 -12.31
N PHE A 255 0.07 -5.40 -11.36
CA PHE A 255 1.06 -4.71 -10.53
C PHE A 255 2.34 -4.55 -11.34
N LYS A 256 2.70 -3.31 -11.60
CA LYS A 256 3.92 -2.93 -12.30
C LYS A 256 4.61 -1.80 -11.58
N MET A 257 5.93 -1.88 -11.50
CA MET A 257 6.73 -0.76 -10.99
C MET A 257 6.66 0.41 -11.96
N PRO A 258 6.53 1.65 -11.44
CA PRO A 258 6.54 2.84 -12.28
C PRO A 258 7.86 2.95 -13.07
N ALA A 259 7.76 3.24 -14.36
CA ALA A 259 8.92 3.55 -15.17
C ALA A 259 9.64 4.81 -14.63
N PRO A 260 10.98 4.89 -14.76
CA PRO A 260 11.70 6.12 -14.45
C PRO A 260 11.13 7.29 -15.27
N PRO A 261 11.07 8.52 -14.71
CA PRO A 261 10.66 9.68 -15.47
C PRO A 261 11.56 9.85 -16.69
N LYS A 262 10.97 10.09 -17.85
CA LYS A 262 11.73 10.50 -19.02
C LYS A 262 12.31 11.89 -18.73
N SER A 263 13.61 12.09 -19.01
CA SER A 263 14.32 13.35 -18.71
C SER A 263 13.57 14.54 -19.31
N GLY A 264 13.37 15.57 -18.53
CA GLY A 264 13.03 16.91 -18.94
C GLY A 264 11.69 17.49 -18.48
N ASP A 265 10.60 16.70 -18.34
CA ASP A 265 9.26 17.30 -18.20
C ASP A 265 8.31 16.70 -17.15
N ALA A 266 8.78 15.80 -16.32
CA ALA A 266 7.86 15.09 -15.44
C ALA A 266 7.51 15.91 -14.18
N LYS A 267 6.57 16.85 -14.30
CA LYS A 267 5.84 17.41 -13.14
C LYS A 267 5.17 16.31 -12.31
N ILE A 268 4.89 15.16 -12.93
CA ILE A 268 4.29 13.97 -12.32
C ILE A 268 5.26 12.80 -12.50
N SER A 269 5.77 12.27 -11.40
CA SER A 269 6.71 11.14 -11.38
C SER A 269 6.24 10.10 -10.36
N PRO A 270 5.40 9.15 -10.77
CA PRO A 270 4.93 8.10 -9.87
C PRO A 270 6.10 7.28 -9.29
N VAL A 271 6.09 7.09 -7.98
CA VAL A 271 7.03 6.24 -7.27
C VAL A 271 6.23 5.29 -6.39
N PHE A 272 6.51 3.99 -6.50
CA PHE A 272 6.03 3.02 -5.54
C PHE A 272 6.80 3.21 -4.23
N VAL A 273 6.08 3.34 -3.11
CA VAL A 273 6.67 3.66 -1.80
C VAL A 273 6.84 2.41 -0.96
N GLY A 274 5.95 1.44 -1.15
CA GLY A 274 5.91 0.22 -0.38
C GLY A 274 4.49 -0.29 -0.20
N TYR A 275 4.36 -1.25 0.68
CA TYR A 275 3.09 -1.91 0.99
C TYR A 275 2.93 -2.08 2.50
N GLY A 276 1.73 -2.42 2.93
CA GLY A 276 1.53 -2.63 4.35
C GLY A 276 0.28 -3.42 4.69
N ARG A 277 0.37 -4.18 5.77
CA ARG A 277 -0.72 -4.99 6.28
C ARG A 277 -1.76 -4.14 6.95
N ILE A 278 -3.02 -4.43 6.65
CA ILE A 278 -4.15 -3.76 7.28
C ILE A 278 -4.09 -4.04 8.79
N PRO A 279 -4.07 -2.98 9.65
CA PRO A 279 -4.09 -3.15 11.10
C PRO A 279 -5.31 -3.93 11.56
N GLY A 280 -5.09 -4.93 12.42
CA GLY A 280 -6.17 -5.82 12.91
C GLY A 280 -6.41 -7.07 12.08
N LEU A 281 -5.74 -7.25 10.93
CA LEU A 281 -5.72 -8.54 10.26
C LEU A 281 -4.86 -9.55 11.03
N PRO A 282 -5.24 -10.85 11.01
CA PRO A 282 -4.40 -11.90 11.55
C PRO A 282 -3.06 -11.96 10.80
N ALA A 283 -2.00 -12.39 11.48
CA ALA A 283 -0.71 -12.68 10.85
C ALA A 283 -0.88 -13.75 9.75
N GLN A 284 -0.19 -13.55 8.62
CA GLN A 284 -0.17 -14.46 7.46
C GLN A 284 1.19 -15.15 7.35
#